data_70e8a2cf8db6c791e038be008eb683f2
#
_entry.id   70e8a2cf8db6c791e038be008eb683f2
#
_cell.length_a   1.000
_cell.length_b   1.000
_cell.length_c   1.000
_cell.angle_alpha   90.00
_cell.angle_beta   90.00
_cell.angle_gamma   90.00
#
_symmetry.space_group_name_H-M   'P 1'
#
loop_
_entity.id
_entity.type
_entity.pdbx_description
1 polymer ?
#
loop_
_entity_poly.entity_id
_entity_poly.type
_entity_poly.pdbx_seq_one_letter_code
_entity_poly.pdbx_strand_id
1 'polypeptide(L)'
;CIRDRHWTTKLSDGKTLADAVMEPTRIYVKPVLEAMKSVTIKGMAHITGGGLLENIPRVLPEGTQCVIKAGSWKRPAVFDWLQEEGHIEDHEMYRVFNNGIGMAVIVAAEDAEKAQKALKAAGETVYRIGVIEALPAGEALCVVR
;
A
#
# COMPACT_ATOMS: atom_id res chain seq x y z
N CYS A 1 -16.36 11.75 -14.62
CA CYS A 1 -15.92 12.88 -13.79
C CYS A 1 -16.63 12.86 -12.42
N ILE A 2 -15.90 13.06 -11.32
CA ILE A 2 -16.48 13.10 -9.96
C ILE A 2 -17.63 14.13 -9.84
N ARG A 3 -17.64 15.15 -10.66
CA ARG A 3 -18.69 16.18 -10.69
C ARG A 3 -20.07 15.66 -11.09
N ASP A 4 -20.14 14.51 -11.75
CA ASP A 4 -21.40 13.96 -12.27
C ASP A 4 -22.01 12.93 -11.32
N ARG A 5 -21.38 12.66 -10.18
CA ARG A 5 -21.82 11.68 -9.19
C ARG A 5 -22.22 12.36 -7.89
N HIS A 6 -23.27 11.86 -7.29
CA HIS A 6 -23.70 12.35 -5.97
C HIS A 6 -22.75 11.82 -4.88
N TRP A 7 -22.39 12.66 -3.93
CA TRP A 7 -21.59 12.29 -2.76
C TRP A 7 -22.22 11.18 -1.93
N THR A 8 -23.53 11.01 -2.05
CA THR A 8 -24.31 9.92 -1.42
C THR A 8 -24.28 8.61 -2.19
N THR A 9 -23.60 8.53 -3.36
CA THR A 9 -23.43 7.28 -4.12
C THR A 9 -22.85 6.21 -3.20
N LYS A 10 -23.48 5.03 -3.19
CA LYS A 10 -23.04 3.89 -2.37
C LYS A 10 -21.98 3.10 -3.14
N LEU A 11 -20.88 2.81 -2.44
CA LEU A 11 -19.83 1.88 -2.88
C LEU A 11 -20.21 0.44 -2.55
N SER A 12 -19.49 -0.53 -3.10
CA SER A 12 -19.74 -1.96 -2.89
C SER A 12 -19.65 -2.43 -1.44
N ASP A 13 -18.92 -1.69 -0.59
CA ASP A 13 -18.81 -1.94 0.86
C ASP A 13 -19.92 -1.26 1.69
N GLY A 14 -20.84 -0.54 1.03
CA GLY A 14 -21.96 0.17 1.65
C GLY A 14 -21.64 1.57 2.17
N LYS A 15 -20.37 2.00 2.19
CA LYS A 15 -20.00 3.39 2.48
C LYS A 15 -20.50 4.33 1.40
N THR A 16 -20.72 5.60 1.73
CA THR A 16 -20.93 6.62 0.69
C THR A 16 -19.60 7.03 0.07
N LEU A 17 -19.65 7.58 -1.14
CA LEU A 17 -18.48 8.16 -1.77
C LEU A 17 -17.85 9.25 -0.88
N ALA A 18 -18.69 10.11 -0.26
CA ALA A 18 -18.24 11.12 0.67
C ALA A 18 -17.46 10.51 1.85
N ASP A 19 -18.02 9.49 2.51
CA ASP A 19 -17.35 8.84 3.65
C ASP A 19 -15.98 8.26 3.25
N ALA A 20 -15.89 7.66 2.06
CA ALA A 20 -14.66 7.04 1.60
C ALA A 20 -13.56 8.04 1.23
N VAL A 21 -13.91 9.17 0.61
CA VAL A 21 -12.91 10.18 0.18
C VAL A 21 -12.56 11.18 1.28
N MET A 22 -13.42 11.34 2.29
CA MET A 22 -13.18 12.23 3.44
C MET A 22 -12.49 11.51 4.60
N GLU A 23 -12.21 10.22 4.49
CA GLU A 23 -11.50 9.48 5.54
C GLU A 23 -10.08 10.08 5.73
N PRO A 24 -9.72 10.51 6.97
CA PRO A 24 -8.43 11.15 7.22
C PRO A 24 -7.26 10.20 6.97
N THR A 25 -6.14 10.77 6.53
CA THR A 25 -4.88 10.02 6.43
C THR A 25 -4.50 9.44 7.78
N ARG A 26 -4.22 8.11 7.81
CA ARG A 26 -3.85 7.41 9.02
C ARG A 26 -2.48 7.84 9.54
N ILE A 27 -2.34 7.97 10.84
CA ILE A 27 -1.08 8.33 11.50
C ILE A 27 -0.38 7.05 11.97
N TYR A 28 0.76 6.72 11.37
CA TYR A 28 1.51 5.48 11.61
C TYR A 28 2.60 5.57 12.67
N VAL A 29 2.83 6.75 13.26
CA VAL A 29 3.98 7.01 14.17
C VAL A 29 4.00 6.03 15.34
N LYS A 30 2.92 5.95 16.12
CA LYS A 30 2.85 5.07 17.30
C LYS A 30 3.02 3.59 16.97
N PRO A 31 2.27 3.02 16.01
CA PRO A 31 2.42 1.61 15.62
C PRO A 31 3.83 1.26 15.13
N VAL A 32 4.45 2.13 14.34
CA VAL A 32 5.80 1.88 13.82
C VAL A 32 6.83 1.94 14.94
N LEU A 33 6.79 2.95 15.80
CA LEU A 33 7.71 3.05 16.95
C LEU A 33 7.56 1.86 17.91
N GLU A 34 6.35 1.34 18.11
CA GLU A 34 6.13 0.17 18.93
C GLU A 34 6.74 -1.09 18.27
N ALA A 35 6.53 -1.29 16.96
CA ALA A 35 7.13 -2.40 16.23
C ALA A 35 8.67 -2.36 16.25
N MET A 36 9.28 -1.18 16.17
CA MET A 36 10.74 -1.00 16.22
C MET A 36 11.36 -1.46 17.54
N LYS A 37 10.58 -1.58 18.62
CA LYS A 37 11.10 -2.15 19.89
C LYS A 37 11.36 -3.65 19.80
N SER A 38 10.78 -4.34 18.82
CA SER A 38 10.81 -5.78 18.71
C SER A 38 11.47 -6.30 17.42
N VAL A 39 11.48 -5.50 16.35
CA VAL A 39 12.06 -5.87 15.05
C VAL A 39 12.89 -4.75 14.48
N THR A 40 13.91 -5.11 13.70
CA THR A 40 14.70 -4.13 12.93
C THR A 40 14.00 -3.80 11.63
N ILE A 41 13.54 -2.56 11.49
CA ILE A 41 12.98 -2.05 10.24
C ILE A 41 14.14 -1.62 9.33
N LYS A 42 14.21 -2.19 8.14
CA LYS A 42 15.26 -1.90 7.14
C LYS A 42 14.89 -0.75 6.21
N GLY A 43 13.59 -0.51 6.01
CA GLY A 43 13.09 0.60 5.20
C GLY A 43 11.61 0.83 5.46
N MET A 44 11.17 2.05 5.21
CA MET A 44 9.76 2.44 5.31
C MET A 44 9.42 3.40 4.18
N ALA A 45 8.26 3.20 3.56
CA ALA A 45 7.73 4.10 2.55
C ALA A 45 6.29 4.48 2.91
N HIS A 46 6.02 5.78 3.06
CA HIS A 46 4.65 6.29 3.12
C HIS A 46 4.12 6.38 1.70
N ILE A 47 3.04 5.67 1.43
CA ILE A 47 2.49 5.54 0.08
C ILE A 47 1.53 6.69 -0.18
N THR A 48 2.02 7.66 -0.93
CA THR A 48 1.31 8.87 -1.35
C THR A 48 1.20 8.92 -2.88
N GLY A 49 1.17 10.12 -3.49
CA GLY A 49 1.24 10.26 -4.96
C GLY A 49 2.48 9.55 -5.52
N GLY A 50 2.30 8.81 -6.61
CA GLY A 50 3.29 7.87 -7.13
C GLY A 50 3.02 6.41 -6.72
N GLY A 51 2.01 6.18 -5.86
CA GLY A 51 1.55 4.84 -5.50
C GLY A 51 2.65 3.94 -4.94
N LEU A 52 2.46 2.65 -5.08
CA LEU A 52 3.44 1.64 -4.64
C LEU A 52 4.70 1.64 -5.52
N LEU A 53 4.51 1.83 -6.84
CA LEU A 53 5.58 1.67 -7.83
C LEU A 53 6.67 2.74 -7.73
N GLU A 54 6.32 3.96 -7.30
CA GLU A 54 7.29 5.05 -7.21
C GLU A 54 7.78 5.32 -5.76
N ASN A 55 6.96 5.03 -4.74
CA ASN A 55 7.37 5.32 -3.37
C ASN A 55 8.26 4.24 -2.75
N ILE A 56 8.01 2.94 -3.01
CA ILE A 56 8.83 1.87 -2.43
C ILE A 56 10.27 1.91 -2.95
N PRO A 57 10.55 2.10 -4.25
CA PRO A 57 11.91 2.16 -4.76
C PRO A 57 12.81 3.21 -4.11
N ARG A 58 12.24 4.32 -3.62
CA ARG A 58 13.02 5.41 -2.98
C ARG A 58 13.76 4.99 -1.73
N VAL A 59 13.34 3.88 -1.10
CA VAL A 59 13.94 3.38 0.14
C VAL A 59 14.66 2.04 -0.05
N LEU A 60 14.80 1.59 -1.30
CA LEU A 60 15.49 0.36 -1.63
C LEU A 60 17.00 0.61 -1.87
N PRO A 61 17.87 -0.31 -1.45
CA PRO A 61 19.27 -0.30 -1.87
C PRO A 61 19.42 -0.51 -3.38
N GLU A 62 20.50 0.01 -3.95
CA GLU A 62 20.86 -0.26 -5.33
C GLU A 62 20.96 -1.77 -5.61
N GLY A 63 20.56 -2.19 -6.81
CA GLY A 63 20.58 -3.59 -7.22
C GLY A 63 19.47 -4.45 -6.61
N THR A 64 18.44 -3.83 -6.00
CA THR A 64 17.28 -4.54 -5.48
C THR A 64 15.98 -4.13 -6.16
N GLN A 65 15.01 -5.04 -6.17
CA GLN A 65 13.67 -4.88 -6.73
C GLN A 65 12.62 -5.22 -5.68
N CYS A 66 11.54 -4.48 -5.65
CA CYS A 66 10.33 -4.87 -4.94
C CYS A 66 9.40 -5.65 -5.86
N VAL A 67 9.03 -6.86 -5.46
CA VAL A 67 8.02 -7.66 -6.14
C VAL A 67 6.77 -7.73 -5.27
N ILE A 68 5.72 -7.07 -5.72
CA ILE A 68 4.42 -7.00 -5.04
C ILE A 68 3.52 -8.09 -5.61
N LYS A 69 2.86 -8.83 -4.72
CA LYS A 69 1.87 -9.84 -5.09
C LYS A 69 0.50 -9.19 -5.20
N ALA A 70 -0.04 -9.08 -6.41
CA ALA A 70 -1.40 -8.62 -6.65
C ALA A 70 -2.42 -9.47 -5.85
N GLY A 71 -3.46 -8.84 -5.33
CA GLY A 71 -4.49 -9.54 -4.56
C GLY A 71 -4.08 -10.03 -3.18
N SER A 72 -2.87 -9.73 -2.69
CA SER A 72 -2.43 -10.12 -1.34
C SER A 72 -3.09 -9.30 -0.21
N TRP A 73 -3.86 -8.28 -0.55
CA TRP A 73 -4.68 -7.52 0.39
C TRP A 73 -6.04 -7.19 -0.21
N LYS A 74 -6.98 -6.85 0.66
CA LYS A 74 -8.31 -6.37 0.22
C LYS A 74 -8.22 -4.89 -0.10
N ARG A 75 -8.37 -4.55 -1.37
CA ARG A 75 -8.43 -3.15 -1.83
C ARG A 75 -9.74 -2.51 -1.34
N PRO A 76 -9.73 -1.29 -0.79
CA PRO A 76 -10.94 -0.56 -0.44
C PRO A 76 -11.81 -0.28 -1.67
N ALA A 77 -13.12 -0.36 -1.49
CA ALA A 77 -14.12 -0.25 -2.57
C ALA A 77 -14.03 1.06 -3.39
N VAL A 78 -13.55 2.13 -2.79
CA VAL A 78 -13.35 3.42 -3.48
C VAL A 78 -12.35 3.30 -4.64
N PHE A 79 -11.31 2.45 -4.52
CA PHE A 79 -10.35 2.27 -5.61
C PHE A 79 -10.91 1.42 -6.74
N ASP A 80 -11.76 0.43 -6.44
CA ASP A 80 -12.47 -0.34 -7.47
C ASP A 80 -13.42 0.59 -8.24
N TRP A 81 -14.16 1.41 -7.52
CA TRP A 81 -15.03 2.42 -8.11
C TRP A 81 -14.26 3.44 -8.97
N LEU A 82 -13.12 3.96 -8.48
CA LEU A 82 -12.28 4.88 -9.24
C LEU A 82 -11.76 4.24 -10.54
N GLN A 83 -11.34 2.99 -10.48
CA GLN A 83 -10.84 2.24 -11.63
C GLN A 83 -11.92 2.04 -12.68
N GLU A 84 -13.11 1.61 -12.27
CA GLU A 84 -14.25 1.37 -13.16
C GLU A 84 -14.73 2.66 -13.81
N GLU A 85 -15.01 3.71 -13.04
CA GLU A 85 -15.52 4.98 -13.55
C GLU A 85 -14.49 5.77 -14.36
N GLY A 86 -13.22 5.62 -14.03
CA GLY A 86 -12.11 6.27 -14.72
C GLY A 86 -11.54 5.48 -15.88
N HIS A 87 -11.98 4.23 -16.08
CA HIS A 87 -11.38 3.28 -17.05
C HIS A 87 -9.86 3.21 -16.92
N ILE A 88 -9.37 3.13 -15.67
CA ILE A 88 -7.95 3.21 -15.34
C ILE A 88 -7.34 1.81 -15.45
N GLU A 89 -6.25 1.70 -16.21
CA GLU A 89 -5.49 0.46 -16.34
C GLU A 89 -4.86 0.03 -15.00
N ASP A 90 -4.72 -1.27 -14.78
CA ASP A 90 -4.20 -1.83 -13.52
C ASP A 90 -2.84 -1.24 -13.12
N HIS A 91 -1.93 -1.11 -14.07
CA HIS A 91 -0.61 -0.53 -13.82
C HIS A 91 -0.70 0.91 -13.32
N GLU A 92 -1.58 1.73 -13.91
CA GLU A 92 -1.82 3.11 -13.48
C GLU A 92 -2.44 3.17 -12.08
N MET A 93 -3.31 2.24 -11.71
CA MET A 93 -3.83 2.16 -10.35
C MET A 93 -2.69 2.01 -9.33
N TYR A 94 -1.71 1.15 -9.59
CA TYR A 94 -0.55 0.97 -8.70
C TYR A 94 0.47 2.10 -8.77
N ARG A 95 0.52 2.83 -9.88
CA ARG A 95 1.41 3.99 -10.06
C ARG A 95 0.86 5.26 -9.42
N VAL A 96 -0.44 5.48 -9.45
CA VAL A 96 -1.06 6.73 -9.01
C VAL A 96 -1.57 6.62 -7.58
N PHE A 97 -2.21 5.49 -7.22
CA PHE A 97 -2.92 5.33 -5.96
C PHE A 97 -2.19 4.36 -5.01
N ASN A 98 -2.45 4.54 -3.72
CA ASN A 98 -1.95 3.62 -2.70
C ASN A 98 -2.73 2.29 -2.61
N ASN A 99 -3.88 2.19 -3.27
CA ASN A 99 -4.75 1.00 -3.28
C ASN A 99 -5.10 0.44 -1.89
N GLY A 100 -5.10 1.30 -0.88
CA GLY A 100 -5.38 0.93 0.51
C GLY A 100 -4.14 0.56 1.34
N ILE A 101 -2.94 0.60 0.76
CA ILE A 101 -1.67 0.44 1.48
C ILE A 101 -1.09 1.83 1.75
N GLY A 102 -1.30 2.35 2.95
CA GLY A 102 -0.80 3.68 3.30
C GLY A 102 0.66 3.71 3.74
N MET A 103 1.18 2.60 4.29
CA MET A 103 2.58 2.48 4.73
C MET A 103 3.12 1.11 4.37
N ALA A 104 4.28 1.07 3.71
CA ALA A 104 5.07 -0.13 3.50
C ALA A 104 6.25 -0.17 4.46
N VAL A 105 6.44 -1.32 5.12
CA VAL A 105 7.55 -1.56 6.07
C VAL A 105 8.34 -2.75 5.57
N ILE A 106 9.66 -2.58 5.46
CA ILE A 106 10.59 -3.60 4.96
C ILE A 106 11.39 -4.13 6.15
N VAL A 107 11.36 -5.43 6.33
CA VAL A 107 12.08 -6.15 7.39
C VAL A 107 12.81 -7.36 6.81
N ALA A 108 13.69 -7.99 7.61
CA ALA A 108 14.27 -9.28 7.23
C ALA A 108 13.18 -10.36 7.10
N ALA A 109 13.39 -11.36 6.25
CA ALA A 109 12.41 -12.41 5.99
C ALA A 109 12.02 -13.17 7.27
N GLU A 110 13.00 -13.45 8.13
CA GLU A 110 12.84 -14.08 9.44
C GLU A 110 12.04 -13.24 10.44
N ASP A 111 12.06 -11.93 10.30
CA ASP A 111 11.32 -10.99 11.17
C ASP A 111 9.90 -10.70 10.68
N ALA A 112 9.51 -11.15 9.49
CA ALA A 112 8.24 -10.77 8.86
C ALA A 112 7.02 -11.10 9.72
N GLU A 113 6.96 -12.30 10.32
CA GLU A 113 5.84 -12.66 11.19
C GLU A 113 5.82 -11.86 12.49
N LYS A 114 7.00 -11.62 13.06
CA LYS A 114 7.14 -10.85 14.29
C LYS A 114 6.71 -9.40 14.08
N ALA A 115 7.12 -8.80 12.96
CA ALA A 115 6.70 -7.46 12.56
C ALA A 115 5.18 -7.38 12.35
N GLN A 116 4.58 -8.36 11.67
CA GLN A 116 3.13 -8.41 11.51
C GLN A 116 2.39 -8.48 12.86
N LYS A 117 2.85 -9.33 13.78
CA LYS A 117 2.26 -9.46 15.11
C LYS A 117 2.35 -8.15 15.89
N ALA A 118 3.52 -7.50 15.88
CA ALA A 118 3.74 -6.23 16.59
C ALA A 118 2.84 -5.11 16.06
N LEU A 119 2.77 -4.94 14.72
CA LEU A 119 1.93 -3.92 14.10
C LEU A 119 0.43 -4.18 14.29
N LYS A 120 -0.01 -5.45 14.23
CA LYS A 120 -1.41 -5.83 14.53
C LYS A 120 -1.76 -5.56 15.99
N ALA A 121 -0.87 -5.89 16.93
CA ALA A 121 -1.07 -5.58 18.34
C ALA A 121 -1.17 -4.08 18.62
N ALA A 122 -0.50 -3.25 17.80
CA ALA A 122 -0.59 -1.80 17.84
C ALA A 122 -1.83 -1.22 17.12
N GLY A 123 -2.75 -2.07 16.64
CA GLY A 123 -4.04 -1.68 16.04
C GLY A 123 -4.03 -1.49 14.53
N GLU A 124 -2.98 -1.94 13.83
CA GLU A 124 -2.91 -1.85 12.37
C GLU A 124 -3.51 -3.07 11.67
N THR A 125 -4.09 -2.83 10.49
CA THR A 125 -4.41 -3.91 9.55
C THR A 125 -3.17 -4.17 8.70
N VAL A 126 -2.59 -5.37 8.81
CA VAL A 126 -1.27 -5.66 8.25
C VAL A 126 -1.34 -6.81 7.25
N TYR A 127 -0.75 -6.60 6.09
CA TYR A 127 -0.63 -7.57 5.00
C TYR A 127 0.84 -7.80 4.65
N ARG A 128 1.17 -9.01 4.23
CA ARG A 128 2.44 -9.30 3.56
C ARG A 128 2.21 -9.16 2.06
N ILE A 129 2.59 -8.01 1.51
CA ILE A 129 2.26 -7.63 0.13
C ILE A 129 3.32 -8.02 -0.90
N GLY A 130 4.52 -8.42 -0.47
CA GLY A 130 5.58 -8.77 -1.41
C GLY A 130 6.90 -9.09 -0.74
N VAL A 131 7.94 -9.09 -1.55
CA VAL A 131 9.33 -9.35 -1.17
C VAL A 131 10.28 -8.38 -1.86
N ILE A 132 11.48 -8.22 -1.27
CA ILE A 132 12.60 -7.53 -1.90
C ILE A 132 13.57 -8.61 -2.37
N GLU A 133 14.00 -8.55 -3.63
CA GLU A 133 14.93 -9.49 -4.24
C GLU A 133 16.00 -8.75 -5.07
N ALA A 134 16.95 -9.49 -5.62
CA ALA A 134 17.94 -8.91 -6.53
C ALA A 134 17.25 -8.37 -7.79
N LEU A 135 17.64 -7.19 -8.24
CA LEU A 135 17.11 -6.57 -9.46
C LEU A 135 17.67 -7.30 -10.69
N PRO A 136 16.81 -7.93 -11.53
CA PRO A 136 17.26 -8.48 -12.80
C PRO A 136 17.65 -7.38 -13.77
N ALA A 137 18.61 -7.65 -14.65
CA ALA A 137 19.07 -6.68 -15.63
C ALA A 137 17.93 -6.21 -16.55
N GLY A 138 17.73 -4.88 -16.64
CA GLY A 138 16.71 -4.26 -17.49
C GLY A 138 15.29 -4.26 -16.95
N GLU A 139 15.06 -4.76 -15.71
CA GLU A 139 13.74 -4.72 -15.09
C GLU A 139 13.50 -3.43 -14.28
N ALA A 140 12.23 -3.15 -13.99
CA ALA A 140 11.81 -2.04 -13.16
C ALA A 140 12.11 -2.30 -11.67
N LEU A 141 12.37 -1.24 -10.90
CA LEU A 141 12.69 -1.31 -9.47
C LEU A 141 11.52 -1.80 -8.61
N CYS A 142 10.30 -1.72 -9.11
CA CYS A 142 9.12 -2.25 -8.42
C CYS A 142 8.14 -2.80 -9.47
N VAL A 143 7.71 -4.02 -9.27
CA VAL A 143 6.75 -4.71 -10.15
C VAL A 143 5.60 -5.30 -9.35
N VAL A 144 4.44 -5.40 -9.99
CA VAL A 144 3.25 -6.09 -9.44
C VAL A 144 3.01 -7.34 -10.30
N ARG A 145 2.91 -8.49 -9.66
CA ARG A 145 2.68 -9.80 -10.28
C ARG A 145 1.53 -10.55 -9.63
#